data_dd04156c7de50fa0c9e2594740214f79
#
_entry.id   dd04156c7de50fa0c9e2594740214f79
#
_cell.length_a   1.000
_cell.length_b   1.000
_cell.length_c   1.000
_cell.angle_alpha   90.00
_cell.angle_beta   90.00
_cell.angle_gamma   90.00
#
_symmetry.space_group_name_H-M   'P 1'
#
loop_
_entity.id
_entity.type
_entity.pdbx_description
1 polymer ?
#
loop_
_entity_poly.entity_id
_entity_poly.type
_entity_poly.pdbx_seq_one_letter_code
_entity_poly.pdbx_strand_id
1 'polypeptide(L)'
;MKKSILFLALLVTSFGFSQENDDSTSKKITADLYIGIGAQVHDDYNLNNKLKMSNVAELKTVSPEFTVGLNVFGEKYSGDVEFGFLYSKNSEGNTKNQVMGFSTRLRVHYNLVNQDKFAFTSGLNISSTSNEIDIYSRNNVIDFNDLNPANNGGHINLRNQTFYTGPSIAFYFFKDKKTKLRINAGYELAFTNGKWKSDFASTENRVKENGNNRFVFGISLL
;
A
#
# COMPACT_ATOMS: atom_id res chain seq x y z
N MET A 1 17.24 -1.93 7.47
CA MET A 1 17.15 -0.90 6.41
C MET A 1 18.21 -1.05 5.31
N LYS A 2 19.52 -1.19 5.58
CA LYS A 2 20.57 -1.28 4.53
C LYS A 2 20.41 -2.47 3.55
N LYS A 3 19.90 -3.63 4.00
CA LYS A 3 19.73 -4.82 3.14
C LYS A 3 18.55 -4.72 2.16
N SER A 4 17.49 -3.98 2.51
CA SER A 4 16.32 -3.78 1.65
C SER A 4 16.60 -2.82 0.49
N ILE A 5 17.44 -1.82 0.70
CA ILE A 5 17.85 -0.87 -0.34
C ILE A 5 18.76 -1.57 -1.37
N LEU A 6 19.61 -2.51 -0.91
CA LEU A 6 20.49 -3.28 -1.80
C LEU A 6 19.68 -4.20 -2.73
N PHE A 7 18.59 -4.79 -2.24
CA PHE A 7 17.71 -5.67 -3.02
C PHE A 7 16.91 -4.88 -4.07
N LEU A 8 16.46 -3.68 -3.73
CA LEU A 8 15.79 -2.78 -4.66
C LEU A 8 16.74 -2.28 -5.77
N ALA A 9 18.00 -1.95 -5.41
CA ALA A 9 19.02 -1.57 -6.37
C ALA A 9 19.40 -2.71 -7.33
N LEU A 10 19.45 -3.96 -6.84
CA LEU A 10 19.72 -5.14 -7.66
C LEU A 10 18.59 -5.43 -8.66
N LEU A 11 17.33 -5.21 -8.28
CA LEU A 11 16.17 -5.34 -9.17
C LEU A 11 16.19 -4.30 -10.28
N VAL A 12 16.53 -3.06 -9.98
CA VAL A 12 16.60 -1.98 -10.98
C VAL A 12 17.75 -2.21 -11.97
N THR A 13 18.89 -2.76 -11.53
CA THR A 13 20.04 -3.05 -12.41
C THR A 13 19.78 -4.25 -13.31
N SER A 14 19.00 -5.25 -12.89
CA SER A 14 18.69 -6.41 -13.74
C SER A 14 17.80 -6.06 -14.95
N PHE A 15 17.00 -5.00 -14.87
CA PHE A 15 16.24 -4.48 -16.01
C PHE A 15 17.11 -3.68 -17.01
N GLY A 16 18.26 -3.17 -16.57
CA GLY A 16 19.17 -2.38 -17.43
C GLY A 16 20.08 -3.22 -18.33
N PHE A 17 20.29 -4.50 -18.06
CA PHE A 17 21.22 -5.35 -18.80
C PHE A 17 20.61 -6.25 -19.87
N SER A 18 19.30 -6.13 -20.14
CA SER A 18 18.62 -6.89 -21.18
C SER A 18 18.53 -6.15 -22.53
N GLN A 19 19.52 -5.29 -22.84
CA GLN A 19 19.68 -4.74 -24.18
C GLN A 19 20.73 -5.57 -24.94
N GLU A 20 20.36 -6.75 -25.38
CA GLU A 20 21.07 -7.44 -26.44
C GLU A 20 20.66 -6.80 -27.77
N ASN A 21 21.66 -6.30 -28.50
CA ASN A 21 21.52 -5.76 -29.86
C ASN A 21 21.08 -6.88 -30.79
N ASP A 22 19.80 -6.98 -31.05
CA ASP A 22 19.30 -7.76 -32.16
C ASP A 22 18.58 -6.81 -33.14
N ASP A 23 19.17 -6.66 -34.31
CA ASP A 23 18.76 -5.85 -35.44
C ASP A 23 17.46 -6.41 -36.04
N SER A 24 16.31 -6.19 -35.39
CA SER A 24 15.02 -6.36 -36.03
C SER A 24 13.89 -5.72 -35.21
N THR A 25 13.33 -4.62 -35.72
CA THR A 25 12.10 -3.95 -35.25
C THR A 25 12.08 -3.68 -33.74
N SER A 26 12.59 -2.54 -33.33
CA SER A 26 12.65 -2.11 -31.93
C SER A 26 11.25 -2.19 -31.29
N LYS A 27 11.01 -3.25 -30.51
CA LYS A 27 9.79 -3.40 -29.71
C LYS A 27 9.72 -2.24 -28.76
N LYS A 28 8.76 -1.37 -28.95
CA LYS A 28 8.65 -0.11 -28.22
C LYS A 28 8.29 -0.39 -26.75
N ILE A 29 9.29 -0.39 -25.89
CA ILE A 29 9.08 -0.37 -24.44
C ILE A 29 8.91 1.09 -24.02
N THR A 30 7.86 1.38 -23.24
CA THR A 30 7.63 2.70 -22.66
C THR A 30 7.78 2.61 -21.15
N ALA A 31 8.35 3.67 -20.56
CA ALA A 31 8.46 3.84 -19.11
C ALA A 31 7.83 5.18 -18.75
N ASP A 32 6.77 5.14 -17.93
CA ASP A 32 5.98 6.31 -17.57
C ASP A 32 5.93 6.45 -16.04
N LEU A 33 6.27 7.62 -15.53
CA LEU A 33 5.97 7.98 -14.15
C LEU A 33 4.47 8.28 -14.04
N TYR A 34 3.86 7.91 -12.93
CA TYR A 34 2.45 8.16 -12.71
C TYR A 34 2.14 8.62 -11.30
N ILE A 35 1.01 9.29 -11.19
CA ILE A 35 0.33 9.59 -9.93
C ILE A 35 -1.05 8.97 -9.96
N GLY A 36 -1.56 8.58 -8.80
CA GLY A 36 -2.87 7.95 -8.72
C GLY A 36 -3.55 8.12 -7.37
N ILE A 37 -4.82 7.77 -7.38
CA ILE A 37 -5.64 7.64 -6.19
C ILE A 37 -6.26 6.26 -6.18
N GLY A 38 -6.48 5.72 -4.99
CA GLY A 38 -7.06 4.39 -4.84
C GLY A 38 -7.66 4.16 -3.48
N ALA A 39 -7.98 2.92 -3.22
CA ALA A 39 -8.45 2.46 -1.92
C ALA A 39 -7.99 1.02 -1.68
N GLN A 40 -7.71 0.73 -0.42
CA GLN A 40 -7.54 -0.62 0.09
C GLN A 40 -8.78 -0.96 0.94
N VAL A 41 -9.41 -2.09 0.64
CA VAL A 41 -10.57 -2.61 1.37
C VAL A 41 -10.13 -3.90 2.04
N HIS A 42 -9.87 -3.83 3.33
CA HIS A 42 -9.37 -4.94 4.15
C HIS A 42 -10.50 -5.79 4.69
N ASP A 43 -10.22 -7.06 4.97
CA ASP A 43 -10.99 -7.83 5.94
C ASP A 43 -10.92 -7.12 7.32
N ASP A 44 -11.82 -7.48 8.24
CA ASP A 44 -11.82 -6.84 9.56
C ASP A 44 -10.49 -7.11 10.29
N TYR A 45 -9.99 -6.08 10.97
CA TYR A 45 -8.76 -6.18 11.74
C TYR A 45 -8.99 -6.96 13.04
N ASN A 46 -8.15 -7.95 13.32
CA ASN A 46 -8.20 -8.67 14.60
C ASN A 46 -8.02 -7.73 15.81
N LEU A 47 -7.32 -6.61 15.61
CA LEU A 47 -7.18 -5.56 16.62
C LEU A 47 -8.53 -4.93 16.99
N ASN A 48 -9.49 -4.86 16.07
CA ASN A 48 -10.82 -4.29 16.30
C ASN A 48 -11.56 -4.96 17.46
N ASN A 49 -11.42 -6.28 17.61
CA ASN A 49 -11.98 -7.00 18.76
C ASN A 49 -11.47 -6.45 20.10
N LYS A 50 -10.19 -6.09 20.20
CA LYS A 50 -9.61 -5.51 21.42
C LYS A 50 -10.04 -4.06 21.61
N LEU A 51 -10.09 -3.28 20.54
CA LEU A 51 -10.55 -1.90 20.57
C LEU A 51 -12.00 -1.82 21.06
N LYS A 52 -12.88 -2.66 20.50
CA LYS A 52 -14.29 -2.77 20.89
C LYS A 52 -14.47 -3.15 22.37
N MET A 53 -13.72 -4.15 22.85
CA MET A 53 -13.74 -4.56 24.26
C MET A 53 -13.29 -3.44 25.22
N SER A 54 -12.51 -2.49 24.72
CA SER A 54 -11.99 -1.35 25.47
C SER A 54 -12.80 -0.06 25.25
N ASN A 55 -13.96 -0.13 24.57
CA ASN A 55 -14.76 1.03 24.16
C ASN A 55 -13.97 2.08 23.38
N VAL A 56 -13.08 1.62 22.50
CA VAL A 56 -12.26 2.45 21.63
C VAL A 56 -12.75 2.33 20.20
N ALA A 57 -12.76 3.44 19.47
CA ALA A 57 -13.16 3.47 18.06
C ALA A 57 -12.43 2.39 17.26
N GLU A 58 -13.16 1.62 16.46
CA GLU A 58 -12.60 0.56 15.61
C GLU A 58 -11.84 1.16 14.41
N LEU A 59 -10.89 0.40 13.87
CA LEU A 59 -10.20 0.74 12.63
C LEU A 59 -11.16 0.56 11.45
N LYS A 60 -11.14 1.49 10.53
CA LYS A 60 -11.90 1.36 9.29
C LYS A 60 -11.28 0.31 8.38
N THR A 61 -12.11 -0.51 7.77
CA THR A 61 -11.71 -1.51 6.78
C THR A 61 -11.39 -0.90 5.41
N VAL A 62 -11.86 0.32 5.14
CA VAL A 62 -11.58 1.04 3.91
C VAL A 62 -10.59 2.16 4.18
N SER A 63 -9.45 2.12 3.47
CA SER A 63 -8.38 3.12 3.57
C SER A 63 -8.14 3.75 2.19
N PRO A 64 -8.44 5.04 2.01
CA PRO A 64 -8.03 5.78 0.83
C PRO A 64 -6.51 5.76 0.68
N GLU A 65 -6.03 5.70 -0.56
CA GLU A 65 -4.61 5.63 -0.89
C GLU A 65 -4.27 6.67 -1.97
N PHE A 66 -3.23 7.45 -1.75
CA PHE A 66 -2.57 8.24 -2.78
C PHE A 66 -1.33 7.48 -3.25
N THR A 67 -1.11 7.39 -4.57
CA THR A 67 -0.04 6.58 -5.12
C THR A 67 0.83 7.35 -6.11
N VAL A 68 2.12 6.99 -6.12
CA VAL A 68 3.08 7.39 -7.14
C VAL A 68 3.87 6.16 -7.58
N GLY A 69 4.28 6.11 -8.83
CA GLY A 69 5.03 4.95 -9.29
C GLY A 69 5.64 5.11 -10.68
N LEU A 70 6.33 4.04 -11.07
CA LEU A 70 6.90 3.88 -12.40
C LEU A 70 6.27 2.68 -13.07
N ASN A 71 5.67 2.89 -14.23
CA ASN A 71 5.07 1.85 -15.05
C ASN A 71 5.96 1.59 -16.27
N VAL A 72 6.27 0.32 -16.52
CA VAL A 72 6.98 -0.14 -17.72
C VAL A 72 6.02 -0.96 -18.55
N PHE A 73 5.81 -0.59 -19.80
CA PHE A 73 4.86 -1.24 -20.68
C PHE A 73 5.55 -1.67 -21.96
N GLY A 74 5.57 -2.99 -22.21
CA GLY A 74 6.09 -3.60 -23.41
C GLY A 74 5.01 -4.22 -24.28
N GLU A 75 5.39 -5.00 -25.26
CA GLU A 75 4.46 -5.67 -26.18
C GLU A 75 3.64 -6.77 -25.50
N LYS A 76 4.31 -7.69 -24.81
CA LYS A 76 3.69 -8.87 -24.17
C LYS A 76 3.58 -8.73 -22.65
N TYR A 77 4.46 -7.96 -22.02
CA TYR A 77 4.53 -7.82 -20.57
C TYR A 77 4.51 -6.35 -20.17
N SER A 78 3.93 -6.11 -19.03
CA SER A 78 3.98 -4.83 -18.35
C SER A 78 4.24 -5.05 -16.87
N GLY A 79 4.74 -4.02 -16.21
CA GLY A 79 4.96 -4.07 -14.77
C GLY A 79 5.07 -2.69 -14.19
N ASP A 80 4.89 -2.58 -12.90
CA ASP A 80 5.08 -1.31 -12.20
C ASP A 80 5.60 -1.49 -10.78
N VAL A 81 6.26 -0.45 -10.31
CA VAL A 81 6.60 -0.25 -8.91
C VAL A 81 5.80 0.93 -8.40
N GLU A 82 5.03 0.73 -7.36
CA GLU A 82 4.11 1.71 -6.77
C GLU A 82 4.44 1.94 -5.30
N PHE A 83 4.39 3.19 -4.88
CA PHE A 83 4.43 3.64 -3.50
C PHE A 83 3.11 4.31 -3.16
N GLY A 84 2.51 3.92 -2.05
CA GLY A 84 1.21 4.41 -1.62
C GLY A 84 1.25 4.99 -0.21
N PHE A 85 0.48 6.04 0.02
CA PHE A 85 0.24 6.66 1.31
C PHE A 85 -1.23 6.49 1.67
N LEU A 86 -1.47 5.93 2.84
CA LEU A 86 -2.79 5.66 3.36
C LEU A 86 -3.07 6.57 4.55
N TYR A 87 -4.32 7.01 4.64
CA TYR A 87 -4.76 7.79 5.76
C TYR A 87 -6.23 7.52 6.05
N SER A 88 -6.54 7.18 7.30
CA SER A 88 -7.91 7.07 7.77
C SER A 88 -8.06 7.54 9.20
N LYS A 89 -9.26 7.98 9.55
CA LYS A 89 -9.64 8.38 10.91
C LYS A 89 -10.97 7.76 11.28
N ASN A 90 -11.10 7.37 12.54
CA ASN A 90 -12.39 7.03 13.13
C ASN A 90 -12.49 7.64 14.52
N SER A 91 -13.72 7.95 14.95
CA SER A 91 -13.99 8.52 16.27
C SER A 91 -15.28 7.93 16.81
N GLU A 92 -15.26 7.51 18.06
CA GLU A 92 -16.41 6.96 18.76
C GLU A 92 -16.34 7.38 20.24
N GLY A 93 -17.43 7.94 20.75
CA GLY A 93 -17.47 8.45 22.12
C GLY A 93 -16.34 9.42 22.39
N ASN A 94 -15.55 9.13 23.43
CA ASN A 94 -14.41 9.93 23.86
C ASN A 94 -13.07 9.49 23.25
N THR A 95 -13.10 8.57 22.30
CA THR A 95 -11.87 8.05 21.68
C THR A 95 -11.80 8.39 20.19
N LYS A 96 -10.60 8.45 19.69
CA LYS A 96 -10.29 8.65 18.28
C LYS A 96 -9.09 7.81 17.92
N ASN A 97 -9.14 7.19 16.75
CA ASN A 97 -7.95 6.62 16.13
C ASN A 97 -7.62 7.34 14.81
N GLN A 98 -6.36 7.31 14.49
CA GLN A 98 -5.80 7.79 13.23
C GLN A 98 -4.85 6.72 12.73
N VAL A 99 -5.04 6.30 11.49
CA VAL A 99 -4.16 5.34 10.81
C VAL A 99 -3.41 6.09 9.73
N MET A 100 -2.09 6.00 9.77
CA MET A 100 -1.21 6.38 8.68
C MET A 100 -0.53 5.13 8.16
N GLY A 101 -0.48 4.96 6.85
CA GLY A 101 0.14 3.80 6.24
C GLY A 101 1.02 4.16 5.07
N PHE A 102 2.00 3.32 4.85
CA PHE A 102 2.85 3.36 3.68
C PHE A 102 2.84 1.99 3.03
N SER A 103 2.56 1.95 1.72
CA SER A 103 2.57 0.73 0.93
C SER A 103 3.63 0.78 -0.15
N THR A 104 4.20 -0.38 -0.46
CA THR A 104 5.03 -0.61 -1.64
C THR A 104 4.43 -1.78 -2.39
N ARG A 105 4.25 -1.64 -3.70
CA ARG A 105 3.64 -2.68 -4.53
C ARG A 105 4.44 -2.87 -5.82
N LEU A 106 4.73 -4.12 -6.15
CA LEU A 106 5.29 -4.55 -7.42
C LEU A 106 4.23 -5.34 -8.15
N ARG A 107 3.93 -4.99 -9.39
CA ARG A 107 3.04 -5.75 -10.29
C ARG A 107 3.81 -6.24 -11.51
N VAL A 108 3.49 -7.45 -11.92
CA VAL A 108 3.96 -8.03 -13.18
C VAL A 108 2.77 -8.64 -13.90
N HIS A 109 2.48 -8.14 -15.08
CA HIS A 109 1.32 -8.52 -15.88
C HIS A 109 1.70 -9.03 -17.25
N TYR A 110 0.88 -9.92 -17.79
CA TYR A 110 0.84 -10.27 -19.18
C TYR A 110 -0.24 -9.43 -19.89
N ASN A 111 0.09 -8.90 -21.06
CA ASN A 111 -0.81 -8.05 -21.84
C ASN A 111 -1.72 -8.93 -22.68
N LEU A 112 -2.93 -9.22 -22.17
CA LEU A 112 -3.93 -10.06 -22.81
C LEU A 112 -4.51 -9.40 -24.06
N VAL A 113 -4.70 -8.08 -24.01
CA VAL A 113 -5.11 -7.24 -25.14
C VAL A 113 -4.15 -6.05 -25.18
N ASN A 114 -3.56 -5.80 -26.33
CA ASN A 114 -2.63 -4.69 -26.52
C ASN A 114 -2.88 -4.02 -27.87
N GLN A 115 -3.83 -3.10 -27.90
CA GLN A 115 -4.18 -2.27 -29.05
C GLN A 115 -3.60 -0.87 -28.92
N ASP A 116 -3.63 -0.08 -29.98
CA ASP A 116 -3.06 1.29 -29.98
C ASP A 116 -3.67 2.20 -28.91
N LYS A 117 -4.97 2.15 -28.71
CA LYS A 117 -5.69 3.05 -27.78
C LYS A 117 -6.02 2.41 -26.44
N PHE A 118 -5.98 1.09 -26.35
CA PHE A 118 -6.45 0.33 -25.20
C PHE A 118 -5.55 -0.87 -24.93
N ALA A 119 -5.36 -1.20 -23.65
CA ALA A 119 -4.81 -2.50 -23.26
C ALA A 119 -5.53 -3.05 -22.04
N PHE A 120 -5.60 -4.39 -21.99
CA PHE A 120 -6.04 -5.13 -20.80
C PHE A 120 -4.94 -6.10 -20.41
N THR A 121 -4.57 -6.05 -19.14
CA THR A 121 -3.46 -6.84 -18.60
C THR A 121 -3.90 -7.59 -17.36
N SER A 122 -3.31 -8.74 -17.10
CA SER A 122 -3.55 -9.53 -15.90
C SER A 122 -2.25 -10.17 -15.41
N GLY A 123 -2.10 -10.30 -14.11
CA GLY A 123 -0.90 -10.87 -13.52
C GLY A 123 -0.94 -10.93 -12.00
N LEU A 124 0.20 -10.72 -11.40
CA LEU A 124 0.39 -10.86 -9.96
C LEU A 124 0.91 -9.56 -9.33
N ASN A 125 0.49 -9.33 -8.08
CA ASN A 125 1.05 -8.34 -7.18
C ASN A 125 1.89 -9.02 -6.11
N ILE A 126 2.94 -8.33 -5.68
CA ILE A 126 3.59 -8.53 -4.38
C ILE A 126 3.65 -7.17 -3.72
N SER A 127 3.18 -7.07 -2.48
CA SER A 127 3.15 -5.79 -1.78
C SER A 127 3.49 -5.91 -0.30
N SER A 128 3.88 -4.79 0.28
CA SER A 128 4.10 -4.63 1.72
C SER A 128 3.38 -3.37 2.17
N THR A 129 2.69 -3.45 3.31
CA THR A 129 2.09 -2.27 3.93
C THR A 129 2.53 -2.18 5.38
N SER A 130 3.01 -1.01 5.77
CA SER A 130 3.30 -0.64 7.15
C SER A 130 2.24 0.35 7.61
N ASN A 131 1.51 0.00 8.65
CA ASN A 131 0.51 0.85 9.28
C ASN A 131 1.00 1.31 10.64
N GLU A 132 0.80 2.58 10.92
CA GLU A 132 0.97 3.20 12.23
C GLU A 132 -0.39 3.74 12.68
N ILE A 133 -0.76 3.41 13.91
CA ILE A 133 -2.05 3.76 14.49
C ILE A 133 -1.80 4.54 15.76
N ASP A 134 -2.40 5.72 15.80
CA ASP A 134 -2.49 6.54 16.99
C ASP A 134 -3.90 6.47 17.56
N ILE A 135 -4.01 6.05 18.81
CA ILE A 135 -5.25 5.97 19.57
C ILE A 135 -5.16 6.96 20.73
N TYR A 136 -6.11 7.86 20.83
CA TYR A 136 -6.09 8.87 21.88
C TYR A 136 -7.47 9.26 22.39
N SER A 137 -7.49 9.75 23.63
CA SER A 137 -8.67 10.33 24.25
C SER A 137 -8.92 11.73 23.67
N ARG A 138 -10.18 12.02 23.31
CA ARG A 138 -10.59 13.34 22.82
C ARG A 138 -10.61 14.42 23.90
N ASN A 139 -10.63 14.01 25.16
CA ASN A 139 -10.73 14.92 26.31
C ASN A 139 -9.34 15.24 26.92
N ASN A 140 -8.26 14.77 26.31
CA ASN A 140 -6.91 15.11 26.74
C ASN A 140 -6.62 16.59 26.47
N VAL A 141 -6.13 17.24 27.50
CA VAL A 141 -5.60 18.62 27.44
C VAL A 141 -4.09 18.54 27.60
N ILE A 142 -3.36 19.10 26.68
CA ILE A 142 -1.91 19.26 26.78
C ILE A 142 -1.65 20.66 27.32
N ASP A 143 -1.04 20.76 28.51
CA ASP A 143 -0.55 22.03 29.03
C ASP A 143 0.88 22.26 28.53
N PHE A 144 1.08 23.30 27.75
CA PHE A 144 2.39 23.66 27.23
C PHE A 144 3.38 24.13 28.34
N ASN A 145 2.89 24.39 29.55
CA ASN A 145 3.74 24.66 30.72
C ASN A 145 4.23 23.35 31.37
N ASP A 146 3.60 22.20 31.05
CA ASP A 146 4.01 20.89 31.55
C ASP A 146 4.01 19.89 30.41
N LEU A 147 5.13 19.76 29.72
CA LEU A 147 5.31 18.82 28.62
C LEU A 147 5.88 17.47 29.08
N ASN A 148 5.79 17.15 30.37
CA ASN A 148 6.20 15.84 30.86
C ASN A 148 5.21 14.75 30.34
N PRO A 149 5.68 13.75 29.56
CA PRO A 149 4.79 12.72 29.02
C PRO A 149 4.06 11.90 30.08
N ALA A 150 4.60 11.80 31.30
CA ALA A 150 3.97 11.09 32.41
C ALA A 150 2.65 11.75 32.86
N ASN A 151 2.52 13.05 32.67
CA ASN A 151 1.36 13.85 33.08
C ASN A 151 0.34 13.98 31.91
N ASN A 152 0.73 13.63 30.69
CA ASN A 152 -0.06 13.75 29.46
C ASN A 152 -0.43 12.37 28.92
N GLY A 153 -1.05 11.52 29.74
CA GLY A 153 -1.48 10.16 29.38
C GLY A 153 -2.62 10.14 28.35
N GLY A 154 -2.97 8.94 27.89
CA GLY A 154 -4.12 8.70 26.99
C GLY A 154 -3.81 8.65 25.49
N HIS A 155 -2.56 8.41 25.13
CA HIS A 155 -2.11 8.15 23.76
C HIS A 155 -1.44 6.76 23.68
N ILE A 156 -1.87 5.96 22.73
CA ILE A 156 -1.26 4.67 22.38
C ILE A 156 -0.87 4.72 20.91
N ASN A 157 0.41 4.48 20.64
CA ASN A 157 0.91 4.29 19.28
C ASN A 157 1.23 2.82 19.05
N LEU A 158 0.70 2.27 17.96
CA LEU A 158 0.93 0.90 17.53
C LEU A 158 1.30 0.88 16.06
N ARG A 159 2.20 -0.02 15.70
CA ARG A 159 2.56 -0.28 14.29
C ARG A 159 2.46 -1.76 13.94
N ASN A 160 2.18 -1.99 12.67
CA ASN A 160 2.08 -3.31 12.05
C ASN A 160 2.68 -3.28 10.66
N GLN A 161 3.27 -4.39 10.24
CA GLN A 161 3.72 -4.58 8.87
C GLN A 161 3.24 -5.93 8.35
N THR A 162 2.61 -5.93 7.18
CA THR A 162 2.08 -7.11 6.53
C THR A 162 2.54 -7.17 5.08
N PHE A 163 2.89 -8.37 4.62
CA PHE A 163 3.21 -8.64 3.23
C PHE A 163 2.07 -9.41 2.57
N TYR A 164 1.82 -9.08 1.31
CA TYR A 164 0.70 -9.58 0.52
C TYR A 164 1.16 -10.06 -0.83
N THR A 165 0.42 -10.99 -1.40
CA THR A 165 0.52 -11.38 -2.80
C THR A 165 -0.85 -11.76 -3.35
N GLY A 166 -1.06 -11.61 -4.63
CA GLY A 166 -2.32 -12.03 -5.23
C GLY A 166 -2.50 -11.60 -6.68
N PRO A 167 -3.59 -12.04 -7.31
CA PRO A 167 -3.91 -11.68 -8.68
C PRO A 167 -4.29 -10.20 -8.82
N SER A 168 -3.99 -9.65 -9.99
CA SER A 168 -4.39 -8.29 -10.34
C SER A 168 -4.64 -8.14 -11.83
N ILE A 169 -5.42 -7.13 -12.16
CA ILE A 169 -5.76 -6.73 -13.53
C ILE A 169 -5.55 -5.22 -13.68
N ALA A 170 -5.27 -4.78 -14.91
CA ALA A 170 -5.27 -3.37 -15.22
C ALA A 170 -5.81 -3.12 -16.65
N PHE A 171 -6.52 -2.00 -16.76
CA PHE A 171 -7.01 -1.46 -18.02
C PHE A 171 -6.27 -0.16 -18.30
N TYR A 172 -5.74 -0.03 -19.51
CA TYR A 172 -5.09 1.17 -20.01
C TYR A 172 -5.93 1.80 -21.10
N PHE A 173 -6.21 3.09 -20.99
CA PHE A 173 -6.96 3.86 -21.95
C PHE A 173 -6.10 5.00 -22.49
N PHE A 174 -6.40 5.45 -23.71
CA PHE A 174 -5.71 6.56 -24.35
C PHE A 174 -4.19 6.35 -24.49
N LYS A 175 -3.77 5.11 -24.79
CA LYS A 175 -2.35 4.75 -24.92
C LYS A 175 -1.63 5.53 -26.02
N ASP A 176 -2.37 5.99 -27.03
CA ASP A 176 -1.90 6.84 -28.15
C ASP A 176 -1.71 8.30 -27.75
N LYS A 177 -2.14 8.70 -26.55
CA LYS A 177 -2.07 10.08 -26.07
C LYS A 177 -0.86 10.28 -25.16
N LYS A 178 -0.49 11.56 -24.97
CA LYS A 178 0.55 11.96 -24.02
C LYS A 178 0.19 11.59 -22.58
N THR A 179 -1.09 11.73 -22.23
CA THR A 179 -1.62 11.33 -20.92
C THR A 179 -2.46 10.07 -21.09
N LYS A 180 -2.09 9.04 -20.39
CA LYS A 180 -2.76 7.74 -20.39
C LYS A 180 -3.50 7.56 -19.06
N LEU A 181 -4.63 6.89 -19.09
CA LEU A 181 -5.41 6.53 -17.91
C LEU A 181 -5.25 5.04 -17.65
N ARG A 182 -4.88 4.68 -16.42
CA ARG A 182 -4.88 3.28 -15.96
C ARG A 182 -5.88 3.11 -14.83
N ILE A 183 -6.70 2.06 -14.93
CA ILE A 183 -7.56 1.58 -13.85
C ILE A 183 -7.08 0.19 -13.49
N ASN A 184 -6.80 -0.05 -12.22
CA ASN A 184 -6.32 -1.33 -11.74
C ASN A 184 -7.15 -1.84 -10.56
N ALA A 185 -7.24 -3.16 -10.46
CA ALA A 185 -7.84 -3.85 -9.33
C ALA A 185 -7.04 -5.12 -9.02
N GLY A 186 -7.03 -5.51 -7.75
CA GLY A 186 -6.38 -6.74 -7.30
C GLY A 186 -6.99 -7.26 -6.02
N TYR A 187 -6.84 -8.56 -5.80
CA TYR A 187 -7.14 -9.20 -4.53
C TYR A 187 -5.82 -9.73 -3.94
N GLU A 188 -5.46 -9.27 -2.78
CA GLU A 188 -4.19 -9.54 -2.13
C GLU A 188 -4.40 -10.38 -0.86
N LEU A 189 -3.76 -11.55 -0.82
CA LEU A 189 -3.71 -12.47 0.32
C LEU A 189 -2.54 -12.09 1.22
N ALA A 190 -2.80 -11.91 2.51
CA ALA A 190 -1.75 -11.72 3.50
C ALA A 190 -1.01 -13.05 3.74
N PHE A 191 0.27 -13.11 3.44
CA PHE A 191 1.09 -14.30 3.68
C PHE A 191 2.01 -14.17 4.90
N THR A 192 1.99 -13.02 5.58
CA THR A 192 2.64 -12.83 6.87
C THR A 192 1.63 -12.41 7.93
N ASN A 193 1.84 -12.88 9.16
CA ASN A 193 1.01 -12.50 10.30
C ASN A 193 1.63 -11.28 10.97
N GLY A 194 1.22 -10.09 10.53
CA GLY A 194 1.66 -8.83 11.11
C GLY A 194 1.30 -8.75 12.61
N LYS A 195 2.30 -8.51 13.46
CA LYS A 195 2.08 -8.32 14.90
C LYS A 195 2.02 -6.83 15.20
N TRP A 196 1.03 -6.42 15.97
CA TRP A 196 0.99 -5.09 16.52
C TRP A 196 2.06 -4.91 17.59
N LYS A 197 2.82 -3.83 17.48
CA LYS A 197 3.93 -3.47 18.39
C LYS A 197 3.85 -1.98 18.67
N SER A 198 4.42 -1.56 19.79
CA SER A 198 4.71 -0.15 20.07
C SER A 198 6.22 0.09 20.03
N ASP A 199 6.65 1.26 19.57
CA ASP A 199 8.04 1.68 19.63
C ASP A 199 8.35 2.37 20.97
N PHE A 200 7.33 2.80 21.70
CA PHE A 200 7.43 3.59 22.92
C PHE A 200 7.17 2.79 24.18
N ALA A 201 6.59 1.58 24.08
CA ALA A 201 6.23 0.76 25.22
C ALA A 201 6.36 -0.73 24.94
N SER A 202 6.60 -1.52 25.97
CA SER A 202 6.47 -2.98 25.89
C SER A 202 5.02 -3.37 25.67
N THR A 203 4.78 -4.32 24.78
CA THR A 203 3.44 -4.83 24.49
C THR A 203 3.26 -6.23 25.03
N GLU A 204 2.20 -6.43 25.83
CA GLU A 204 1.72 -7.73 26.28
C GLU A 204 0.49 -8.17 25.47
N ASN A 205 0.11 -9.45 25.57
CA ASN A 205 -1.09 -10.01 24.90
C ASN A 205 -1.21 -9.60 23.43
N ARG A 206 -0.11 -9.73 22.69
CA ARG A 206 0.05 -9.22 21.32
C ARG A 206 -1.01 -9.76 20.38
N VAL A 207 -1.64 -8.85 19.65
CA VAL A 207 -2.55 -9.17 18.55
C VAL A 207 -1.74 -9.37 17.26
N LYS A 208 -2.13 -10.39 16.49
CA LYS A 208 -1.60 -10.66 15.14
C LYS A 208 -2.75 -10.49 14.15
N GLU A 209 -2.45 -9.88 13.03
CA GLU A 209 -3.35 -9.83 11.88
C GLU A 209 -3.15 -11.09 11.04
N ASN A 210 -3.96 -12.11 11.30
CA ASN A 210 -3.93 -13.36 10.56
C ASN A 210 -5.00 -13.32 9.47
N GLY A 211 -4.60 -13.51 8.20
CA GLY A 211 -5.57 -13.59 7.09
C GLY A 211 -6.30 -12.29 6.81
N ASN A 212 -5.71 -11.13 7.16
CA ASN A 212 -6.26 -9.83 6.79
C ASN A 212 -6.00 -9.57 5.29
N ASN A 213 -6.80 -10.23 4.45
CA ASN A 213 -6.75 -10.07 3.01
C ASN A 213 -7.38 -8.75 2.60
N ARG A 214 -7.16 -8.32 1.34
CA ARG A 214 -7.72 -7.06 0.90
C ARG A 214 -7.97 -7.00 -0.60
N PHE A 215 -8.94 -6.21 -0.98
CA PHE A 215 -9.06 -5.68 -2.34
C PHE A 215 -8.29 -4.37 -2.43
N VAL A 216 -7.63 -4.16 -3.57
CA VAL A 216 -6.96 -2.91 -3.91
C VAL A 216 -7.51 -2.41 -5.23
N PHE A 217 -7.80 -1.11 -5.29
CA PHE A 217 -8.31 -0.44 -6.47
C PHE A 217 -7.53 0.84 -6.68
N GLY A 218 -7.28 1.19 -7.93
CA GLY A 218 -6.58 2.42 -8.24
C GLY A 218 -6.92 2.98 -9.61
N ILE A 219 -6.83 4.30 -9.71
CA ILE A 219 -6.91 5.06 -10.94
C ILE A 219 -5.66 5.92 -11.01
N SER A 220 -4.92 5.84 -12.12
CA SER A 220 -3.63 6.52 -12.28
C SER A 220 -3.56 7.23 -13.61
N LEU A 221 -2.87 8.37 -13.61
CA LEU A 221 -2.51 9.13 -14.81
C LEU A 221 -1.01 8.91 -15.08
N LEU A 222 -0.69 8.41 -16.26
CA LEU A 222 0.65 8.12 -16.77
C LEU A 222 1.02 9.12 -17.84
#